data_27156f18aaf659cbc59190b33bdc0b2d
#
_entry.id   27156f18aaf659cbc59190b33bdc0b2d
#
_cell.length_a   1.000
_cell.length_b   1.000
_cell.length_c   1.000
_cell.angle_alpha   90.00
_cell.angle_beta   90.00
_cell.angle_gamma   90.00
#
_symmetry.space_group_name_H-M   'P 1'
#
loop_
_entity.id
_entity.type
_entity.pdbx_description
1 polymer ?
#
loop_
_entity_poly.entity_id
_entity_poly.type
_entity_poly.pdbx_seq_one_letter_code
_entity_poly.pdbx_strand_id
1 'polypeptide(L)'
;MNKPTQEIAGGNGGASISHSALGALAGFYSAWGRRTMLQGGVLWFDCGAFSTMSVLTTVPTGIADREVRGILSRTRKLAAVYRVAAGAGLEVPMFVLRDKEYSPSNLQRQFRQHVERASSFLEARECSWEEWETCALNCDRQTLARQGGFPQPGQGLLCPSVRRRIAGAARAVPRLRIHACFHGKEIAAYLIHVAFGEMCEGLLAHRVDSEIDSPTRHASHLLYFSFARATISDPDIQAICVGRQSIPAKESLTRFKRHAGFLPEPCHLRFRLHPLLAPFLENGFSAALLKRVRVGLSGKIPALANLEVMEQAGLCSRR
;
A
#
# COMPACT_ATOMS: atom_id res chain seq x y z
N MET A 1 29.76 -25.11 -2.66
CA MET A 1 30.26 -24.00 -1.81
C MET A 1 29.10 -23.02 -1.60
N ASN A 2 28.39 -23.17 -0.48
CA ASN A 2 27.26 -22.31 -0.12
C ASN A 2 27.82 -20.98 0.42
N LYS A 3 27.49 -19.86 -0.24
CA LYS A 3 27.73 -18.53 0.31
C LYS A 3 26.82 -18.34 1.53
N PRO A 4 27.35 -17.81 2.64
CA PRO A 4 26.53 -17.51 3.82
C PRO A 4 25.50 -16.43 3.50
N THR A 5 24.28 -16.63 3.95
CA THR A 5 23.18 -15.68 3.90
C THR A 5 23.60 -14.46 4.75
N GLN A 6 23.84 -13.33 4.12
CA GLN A 6 24.14 -12.07 4.80
C GLN A 6 22.83 -11.58 5.46
N GLU A 7 22.72 -11.76 6.77
CA GLU A 7 21.68 -11.11 7.58
C GLU A 7 21.96 -9.59 7.61
N ILE A 8 21.04 -8.83 7.06
CA ILE A 8 21.09 -7.37 7.12
C ILE A 8 20.52 -6.96 8.47
N ALA A 9 21.41 -6.75 9.44
CA ALA A 9 21.05 -6.22 10.75
C ALA A 9 20.56 -4.77 10.61
N GLY A 10 19.25 -4.55 10.64
CA GLY A 10 18.65 -3.25 10.84
C GLY A 10 18.71 -2.87 12.31
N GLY A 11 19.46 -1.83 12.65
CA GLY A 11 19.53 -1.30 14.02
C GLY A 11 18.14 -0.88 14.53
N ASN A 12 17.87 -1.22 15.78
CA ASN A 12 16.63 -1.02 16.56
C ASN A 12 15.46 -1.92 16.18
N GLY A 13 15.46 -3.19 16.64
CA GLY A 13 14.24 -4.00 16.83
C GLY A 13 13.37 -4.32 15.60
N GLY A 14 13.82 -3.98 14.40
CA GLY A 14 13.11 -4.26 13.15
C GLY A 14 13.36 -5.69 12.70
N ALA A 15 12.31 -6.47 12.53
CA ALA A 15 12.38 -7.82 11.99
C ALA A 15 13.13 -7.82 10.63
N SER A 16 14.22 -8.57 10.56
CA SER A 16 14.95 -8.81 9.31
C SER A 16 14.07 -9.62 8.38
N ILE A 17 13.74 -9.05 7.22
CA ILE A 17 12.98 -9.77 6.20
C ILE A 17 13.96 -10.59 5.37
N SER A 18 13.73 -11.90 5.26
CA SER A 18 14.61 -12.76 4.46
C SER A 18 14.59 -12.38 2.99
N HIS A 19 15.73 -12.50 2.32
CA HIS A 19 15.87 -12.20 0.89
C HIS A 19 14.90 -13.06 0.04
N SER A 20 14.65 -14.30 0.46
CA SER A 20 13.69 -15.20 -0.19
C SER A 20 12.25 -14.68 -0.10
N ALA A 21 11.83 -14.15 1.06
CA ALA A 21 10.49 -13.58 1.23
C ALA A 21 10.32 -12.32 0.37
N LEU A 22 11.33 -11.45 0.29
CA LEU A 22 11.31 -10.29 -0.61
C LEU A 22 11.28 -10.73 -2.09
N GLY A 23 12.00 -11.78 -2.45
CA GLY A 23 11.97 -12.36 -3.80
C GLY A 23 10.59 -12.91 -4.17
N ALA A 24 9.95 -13.64 -3.27
CA ALA A 24 8.59 -14.12 -3.46
C ALA A 24 7.58 -12.97 -3.60
N LEU A 25 7.71 -11.92 -2.76
CA LEU A 25 6.87 -10.73 -2.84
C LEU A 25 7.10 -9.96 -4.16
N ALA A 26 8.34 -9.92 -4.66
CA ALA A 26 8.65 -9.38 -5.99
C ALA A 26 7.92 -10.14 -7.09
N GLY A 27 7.91 -11.48 -7.02
CA GLY A 27 7.16 -12.36 -7.93
C GLY A 27 5.66 -12.05 -7.92
N PHE A 28 5.07 -11.85 -6.74
CA PHE A 28 3.68 -11.46 -6.59
C PHE A 28 3.36 -10.12 -7.29
N TYR A 29 4.16 -9.07 -7.03
CA TYR A 29 3.96 -7.77 -7.69
C TYR A 29 4.21 -7.85 -9.21
N SER A 30 5.17 -8.66 -9.65
CA SER A 30 5.43 -8.89 -11.08
C SER A 30 4.27 -9.61 -11.76
N ALA A 31 3.65 -10.58 -11.09
CA ALA A 31 2.44 -11.25 -11.57
C ALA A 31 1.28 -10.25 -11.74
N TRP A 32 1.27 -9.20 -10.93
CA TRP A 32 0.31 -8.09 -11.01
C TRP A 32 0.63 -7.06 -12.12
N GLY A 33 1.69 -7.28 -12.87
CA GLY A 33 2.14 -6.37 -13.95
C GLY A 33 2.94 -5.17 -13.44
N ARG A 34 3.40 -5.18 -12.17
CA ARG A 34 4.31 -4.17 -11.64
C ARG A 34 5.75 -4.55 -11.96
N ARG A 35 6.52 -3.60 -12.47
CA ARG A 35 7.97 -3.81 -12.53
C ARG A 35 8.53 -3.71 -11.13
N THR A 36 9.30 -4.71 -10.75
CA THR A 36 9.94 -4.79 -9.44
C THR A 36 11.44 -4.89 -9.57
N MET A 37 12.14 -4.44 -8.54
CA MET A 37 13.58 -4.57 -8.42
C MET A 37 13.96 -4.76 -6.96
N LEU A 38 14.79 -5.76 -6.68
CA LEU A 38 15.37 -5.99 -5.38
C LEU A 38 16.80 -5.44 -5.37
N GLN A 39 17.05 -4.42 -4.54
CA GLN A 39 18.36 -3.81 -4.41
C GLN A 39 18.60 -3.22 -3.03
N GLY A 40 19.82 -3.43 -2.49
CA GLY A 40 20.18 -2.98 -1.15
C GLY A 40 19.30 -3.58 -0.05
N GLY A 41 18.79 -4.82 -0.24
CA GLY A 41 17.85 -5.44 0.68
C GLY A 41 16.44 -4.82 0.67
N VAL A 42 16.14 -3.94 -0.28
CA VAL A 42 14.85 -3.26 -0.42
C VAL A 42 14.17 -3.70 -1.70
N LEU A 43 12.89 -4.05 -1.59
CA LEU A 43 12.04 -4.31 -2.74
C LEU A 43 11.41 -3.01 -3.23
N TRP A 44 11.65 -2.70 -4.48
CA TRP A 44 11.12 -1.53 -5.17
C TRP A 44 10.07 -1.95 -6.20
N PHE A 45 9.07 -1.11 -6.41
CA PHE A 45 8.11 -1.29 -7.50
C PHE A 45 7.76 0.04 -8.16
N ASP A 46 7.33 -0.03 -9.41
CA ASP A 46 6.89 1.11 -10.17
C ASP A 46 5.56 1.65 -9.63
N CYS A 47 5.60 2.92 -9.21
CA CYS A 47 4.43 3.67 -8.73
C CYS A 47 3.99 4.66 -9.83
N GLY A 48 3.61 4.11 -11.00
CA GLY A 48 3.27 4.87 -12.18
C GLY A 48 4.44 5.09 -13.14
N ALA A 49 4.25 5.99 -14.14
CA ALA A 49 5.20 6.18 -15.22
C ALA A 49 6.53 6.76 -14.75
N PHE A 50 6.50 7.66 -13.77
CA PHE A 50 7.65 8.51 -13.44
C PHE A 50 8.32 8.18 -12.11
N SER A 51 7.71 7.36 -11.26
CA SER A 51 8.23 7.11 -9.93
C SER A 51 8.34 5.64 -9.58
N THR A 52 9.25 5.34 -8.65
CA THR A 52 9.37 4.05 -7.97
C THR A 52 9.31 4.25 -6.46
N MET A 53 8.85 3.25 -5.72
CA MET A 53 8.83 3.32 -4.27
C MET A 53 9.19 1.98 -3.62
N SER A 54 9.66 2.04 -2.38
CA SER A 54 9.83 0.82 -1.58
C SER A 54 8.47 0.20 -1.27
N VAL A 55 8.37 -1.13 -1.40
CA VAL A 55 7.10 -1.85 -1.26
C VAL A 55 6.56 -1.75 0.17
N LEU A 56 7.40 -2.03 1.16
CA LEU A 56 6.98 -2.06 2.55
C LEU A 56 7.16 -0.69 3.21
N THR A 57 6.06 -0.11 3.64
CA THR A 57 6.08 1.19 4.32
C THR A 57 6.41 1.06 5.81
N THR A 58 6.32 -0.15 6.36
CA THR A 58 6.61 -0.43 7.77
C THR A 58 8.09 -0.65 8.06
N VAL A 59 8.91 -0.88 7.04
CA VAL A 59 10.34 -1.18 7.19
C VAL A 59 11.21 0.01 6.76
N PRO A 60 11.93 0.66 7.69
CA PRO A 60 12.92 1.67 7.34
C PRO A 60 14.04 1.06 6.49
N THR A 61 14.48 1.79 5.49
CA THR A 61 15.58 1.36 4.63
C THR A 61 16.87 2.09 5.01
N GLY A 62 17.95 1.34 5.18
CA GLY A 62 19.32 1.88 5.36
C GLY A 62 20.05 2.14 4.03
N ILE A 63 19.32 2.19 2.91
CA ILE A 63 19.92 2.31 1.59
C ILE A 63 20.65 3.65 1.39
N ALA A 64 21.87 3.61 0.86
CA ALA A 64 22.64 4.80 0.57
C ALA A 64 22.09 5.58 -0.63
N ASP A 65 22.21 6.91 -0.61
CA ASP A 65 21.72 7.79 -1.69
C ASP A 65 22.31 7.44 -3.06
N ARG A 66 23.57 6.99 -3.14
CA ARG A 66 24.21 6.54 -4.37
C ARG A 66 23.49 5.33 -5.00
N GLU A 67 22.99 4.43 -4.17
CA GLU A 67 22.26 3.24 -4.62
C GLU A 67 20.89 3.62 -5.12
N VAL A 68 20.18 4.55 -4.45
CA VAL A 68 18.89 5.10 -4.93
C VAL A 68 19.06 5.78 -6.29
N ARG A 69 20.14 6.55 -6.50
CA ARG A 69 20.46 7.12 -7.82
C ARG A 69 20.66 6.05 -8.87
N GLY A 70 21.36 4.97 -8.53
CA GLY A 70 21.52 3.80 -9.41
C GLY A 70 20.20 3.12 -9.76
N ILE A 71 19.25 3.07 -8.80
CA ILE A 71 17.88 2.57 -9.02
C ILE A 71 17.15 3.45 -10.05
N LEU A 72 17.14 4.76 -9.83
CA LEU A 72 16.48 5.72 -10.72
C LEU A 72 17.01 5.61 -12.16
N SER A 73 18.34 5.54 -12.33
CA SER A 73 18.97 5.39 -13.65
C SER A 73 18.57 4.07 -14.33
N ARG A 74 18.60 2.93 -13.60
CA ARG A 74 18.25 1.62 -14.18
C ARG A 74 16.79 1.46 -14.50
N THR A 75 15.91 2.01 -13.66
CA THR A 75 14.46 1.95 -13.87
C THR A 75 13.96 3.02 -14.81
N ARG A 76 14.81 3.97 -15.21
CA ARG A 76 14.46 5.17 -15.98
C ARG A 76 13.33 5.96 -15.30
N LYS A 77 13.33 6.00 -13.97
CA LYS A 77 12.37 6.76 -13.18
C LYS A 77 12.94 8.12 -12.80
N LEU A 78 12.04 9.08 -12.67
CA LEU A 78 12.38 10.46 -12.37
C LEU A 78 12.43 10.73 -10.86
N ALA A 79 11.72 9.91 -10.08
CA ALA A 79 11.69 10.04 -8.63
C ALA A 79 11.61 8.68 -7.92
N ALA A 80 12.16 8.63 -6.70
CA ALA A 80 12.01 7.51 -5.77
C ALA A 80 11.47 7.99 -4.43
N VAL A 81 10.61 7.15 -3.80
CA VAL A 81 10.07 7.36 -2.46
C VAL A 81 10.36 6.14 -1.61
N TYR A 82 10.91 6.35 -0.43
CA TYR A 82 11.23 5.25 0.48
C TYR A 82 11.22 5.71 1.94
N ARG A 83 10.96 4.75 2.84
CA ARG A 83 11.00 5.01 4.27
C ARG A 83 12.46 5.05 4.76
N VAL A 84 12.72 6.01 5.63
CA VAL A 84 14.02 6.16 6.32
C VAL A 84 13.81 6.10 7.83
N ALA A 85 14.92 6.01 8.57
CA ALA A 85 14.90 6.10 10.02
C ALA A 85 14.35 7.44 10.51
N ALA A 86 13.92 7.47 11.77
CA ALA A 86 13.42 8.68 12.42
C ALA A 86 14.44 9.83 12.35
N GLY A 87 13.92 11.04 12.19
CA GLY A 87 14.75 12.26 12.08
C GLY A 87 15.33 12.54 10.70
N ALA A 88 15.05 11.70 9.68
CA ALA A 88 15.50 11.91 8.32
C ALA A 88 14.32 11.90 7.34
N GLY A 89 14.19 12.96 6.52
CA GLY A 89 13.12 13.07 5.50
C GLY A 89 11.85 13.77 5.98
N LEU A 90 10.77 13.62 5.20
CA LEU A 90 9.46 14.20 5.49
C LEU A 90 8.70 13.29 6.46
N GLU A 91 8.26 13.84 7.57
CA GLU A 91 7.36 13.12 8.47
C GLU A 91 5.94 13.11 7.92
N VAL A 92 5.36 11.91 7.85
CA VAL A 92 3.95 11.69 7.48
C VAL A 92 3.32 10.69 8.45
N PRO A 93 2.03 10.81 8.78
CA PRO A 93 1.35 9.83 9.61
C PRO A 93 1.24 8.47 8.90
N MET A 94 1.57 7.41 9.61
CA MET A 94 1.28 6.01 9.29
C MET A 94 0.23 5.51 10.28
N PHE A 95 -0.79 4.81 9.80
CA PHE A 95 -1.90 4.38 10.65
C PHE A 95 -1.67 2.96 11.15
N VAL A 96 -1.50 2.83 12.47
CA VAL A 96 -1.09 1.59 13.14
C VAL A 96 -2.07 1.23 14.25
N LEU A 97 -2.36 -0.06 14.40
CA LEU A 97 -3.08 -0.65 15.52
C LEU A 97 -2.12 -1.55 16.30
N ARG A 98 -2.03 -1.37 17.63
CA ARG A 98 -1.21 -2.17 18.55
C ARG A 98 -2.00 -2.80 19.68
N ASP A 99 -3.26 -2.40 19.83
CA ASP A 99 -4.10 -2.88 20.91
C ASP A 99 -4.48 -4.35 20.70
N LYS A 100 -3.92 -5.22 21.54
CA LYS A 100 -4.18 -6.67 21.52
C LYS A 100 -5.62 -7.02 21.92
N GLU A 101 -6.28 -6.16 22.69
CA GLU A 101 -7.66 -6.31 23.13
C GLU A 101 -8.66 -5.63 22.17
N TYR A 102 -8.23 -5.38 20.94
CA TYR A 102 -9.04 -4.68 19.94
C TYR A 102 -10.44 -5.30 19.79
N SER A 103 -11.44 -4.48 20.01
CA SER A 103 -12.84 -4.87 20.10
C SER A 103 -13.76 -3.74 19.60
N PRO A 104 -15.07 -3.93 19.52
CA PRO A 104 -16.00 -2.86 19.15
C PRO A 104 -15.90 -1.59 20.01
N SER A 105 -15.39 -1.67 21.25
CA SER A 105 -15.20 -0.51 22.14
C SER A 105 -14.13 0.47 21.61
N ASN A 106 -13.16 0.00 20.84
CA ASN A 106 -12.12 0.82 20.21
C ASN A 106 -12.62 1.61 18.99
N LEU A 107 -13.81 1.28 18.50
CA LEU A 107 -14.40 1.93 17.34
C LEU A 107 -15.13 3.22 17.73
N GLN A 108 -15.03 4.24 16.89
CA GLN A 108 -15.91 5.38 17.02
C GLN A 108 -17.38 4.95 16.85
N ARG A 109 -18.29 5.60 17.60
CA ARG A 109 -19.72 5.21 17.65
C ARG A 109 -20.35 4.98 16.28
N GLN A 110 -20.16 5.91 15.35
CA GLN A 110 -20.74 5.79 14.00
C GLN A 110 -20.11 4.62 13.23
N PHE A 111 -18.79 4.41 13.34
CA PHE A 111 -18.10 3.31 12.68
C PHE A 111 -18.60 1.96 13.21
N ARG A 112 -18.79 1.83 14.54
CA ARG A 112 -19.35 0.65 15.18
C ARG A 112 -20.76 0.33 14.67
N GLN A 113 -21.65 1.32 14.60
CA GLN A 113 -22.98 1.14 14.03
C GLN A 113 -22.94 0.64 12.57
N HIS A 114 -21.98 1.13 11.78
CA HIS A 114 -21.79 0.64 10.41
C HIS A 114 -21.31 -0.81 10.37
N VAL A 115 -20.42 -1.22 11.30
CA VAL A 115 -19.96 -2.61 11.44
C VAL A 115 -21.14 -3.51 11.83
N GLU A 116 -21.92 -3.14 12.85
CA GLU A 116 -23.09 -3.89 13.31
C GLU A 116 -24.13 -4.06 12.20
N ARG A 117 -24.43 -2.98 11.48
CA ARG A 117 -25.35 -3.04 10.33
C ARG A 117 -24.81 -3.93 9.21
N ALA A 118 -23.52 -3.83 8.87
CA ALA A 118 -22.94 -4.65 7.82
C ALA A 118 -22.91 -6.13 8.19
N SER A 119 -22.65 -6.48 9.46
CA SER A 119 -22.59 -7.86 9.95
C SER A 119 -23.94 -8.60 9.87
N SER A 120 -25.07 -7.87 9.71
CA SER A 120 -26.37 -8.48 9.48
C SER A 120 -26.57 -9.03 8.06
N PHE A 121 -25.74 -8.62 7.11
CA PHE A 121 -25.88 -8.97 5.69
C PHE A 121 -24.61 -9.56 5.08
N LEU A 122 -23.46 -9.36 5.73
CA LEU A 122 -22.15 -9.74 5.20
C LEU A 122 -21.42 -10.65 6.17
N GLU A 123 -20.72 -11.64 5.62
CA GLU A 123 -19.78 -12.47 6.33
C GLU A 123 -18.35 -11.95 6.09
N ALA A 124 -17.59 -11.67 7.16
CA ALA A 124 -16.20 -11.25 7.05
C ALA A 124 -15.26 -12.34 7.57
N ARG A 125 -14.34 -12.81 6.73
CA ARG A 125 -13.41 -13.91 7.03
C ARG A 125 -12.16 -13.88 6.17
N GLU A 126 -11.19 -14.73 6.49
CA GLU A 126 -10.08 -15.02 5.59
C GLU A 126 -10.62 -15.67 4.31
N CYS A 127 -10.05 -15.28 3.18
CA CYS A 127 -10.43 -15.70 1.85
C CYS A 127 -9.26 -16.46 1.20
N SER A 128 -9.52 -17.59 0.60
CA SER A 128 -8.50 -18.29 -0.17
C SER A 128 -8.18 -17.55 -1.48
N TRP A 129 -7.02 -17.81 -2.06
CA TRP A 129 -6.66 -17.22 -3.34
C TRP A 129 -7.53 -17.75 -4.49
N GLU A 130 -8.10 -18.95 -4.37
CA GLU A 130 -9.06 -19.52 -5.30
C GLU A 130 -10.41 -18.81 -5.24
N GLU A 131 -10.92 -18.53 -4.04
CA GLU A 131 -12.14 -17.76 -3.86
C GLU A 131 -11.96 -16.33 -4.38
N TRP A 132 -10.81 -15.70 -4.07
CA TRP A 132 -10.52 -14.37 -4.60
C TRP A 132 -10.46 -14.36 -6.13
N GLU A 133 -9.81 -15.36 -6.76
CA GLU A 133 -9.71 -15.47 -8.21
C GLU A 133 -11.10 -15.45 -8.86
N THR A 134 -12.06 -16.15 -8.28
CA THR A 134 -13.41 -16.35 -8.84
C THR A 134 -14.41 -15.29 -8.41
N CYS A 135 -14.42 -14.87 -7.14
CA CYS A 135 -15.49 -14.09 -6.53
C CYS A 135 -15.21 -12.57 -6.45
N ALA A 136 -13.94 -12.11 -6.64
CA ALA A 136 -13.60 -10.69 -6.48
C ALA A 136 -13.67 -9.86 -7.77
N LEU A 137 -14.03 -10.44 -8.92
CA LEU A 137 -13.97 -9.77 -10.22
C LEU A 137 -14.85 -8.50 -10.26
N ASN A 138 -16.07 -8.57 -9.72
CA ASN A 138 -16.98 -7.43 -9.68
C ASN A 138 -16.44 -6.32 -8.77
N CYS A 139 -15.89 -6.69 -7.63
CA CYS A 139 -15.22 -5.76 -6.69
C CYS A 139 -14.07 -5.01 -7.36
N ASP A 140 -13.23 -5.72 -8.11
CA ASP A 140 -12.11 -5.12 -8.85
C ASP A 140 -12.60 -4.18 -9.96
N ARG A 141 -13.59 -4.61 -10.75
CA ARG A 141 -14.16 -3.80 -11.82
C ARG A 141 -14.69 -2.46 -11.31
N GLN A 142 -15.47 -2.47 -10.24
CA GLN A 142 -16.03 -1.25 -9.67
C GLN A 142 -14.98 -0.37 -9.03
N THR A 143 -14.00 -0.96 -8.34
CA THR A 143 -12.89 -0.18 -7.77
C THR A 143 -12.05 0.51 -8.85
N LEU A 144 -11.70 -0.21 -9.93
CA LEU A 144 -10.92 0.35 -11.04
C LEU A 144 -11.69 1.43 -11.80
N ALA A 145 -13.01 1.27 -11.98
CA ALA A 145 -13.86 2.29 -12.59
C ALA A 145 -13.84 3.61 -11.80
N ARG A 146 -13.91 3.54 -10.46
CA ARG A 146 -13.80 4.73 -9.59
C ARG A 146 -12.43 5.41 -9.65
N GLN A 147 -11.38 4.65 -9.90
CA GLN A 147 -10.01 5.18 -9.94
C GLN A 147 -9.66 5.91 -11.25
N GLY A 148 -10.62 6.07 -12.15
CA GLY A 148 -10.50 6.95 -13.32
C GLY A 148 -10.07 6.28 -14.62
N GLY A 149 -10.41 5.03 -14.85
CA GLY A 149 -10.52 4.41 -16.20
C GLY A 149 -9.30 4.38 -17.12
N PHE A 150 -8.14 4.85 -16.70
CA PHE A 150 -6.92 4.76 -17.51
C PHE A 150 -6.26 3.39 -17.37
N PRO A 151 -5.43 2.93 -18.34
CA PRO A 151 -4.71 1.68 -18.24
C PRO A 151 -3.77 1.72 -17.03
N GLN A 152 -4.38 1.52 -15.87
CA GLN A 152 -3.66 1.36 -14.62
C GLN A 152 -3.05 -0.04 -14.61
N PRO A 153 -1.92 -0.25 -13.94
CA PRO A 153 -1.37 -1.59 -13.73
C PRO A 153 -2.36 -2.61 -13.17
N GLY A 154 -3.51 -2.14 -12.65
CA GLY A 154 -4.60 -2.99 -12.16
C GLY A 154 -5.59 -3.50 -13.22
N GLN A 155 -5.60 -3.01 -14.46
CA GLN A 155 -6.56 -3.52 -15.47
C GLN A 155 -6.35 -5.00 -15.78
N GLY A 156 -5.12 -5.51 -15.62
CA GLY A 156 -4.84 -6.93 -15.70
C GLY A 156 -5.65 -7.78 -14.71
N LEU A 157 -6.09 -7.20 -13.57
CA LEU A 157 -6.95 -7.87 -12.59
C LEU A 157 -8.29 -8.33 -13.17
N LEU A 158 -8.76 -7.73 -14.25
CA LEU A 158 -10.01 -8.12 -14.92
C LEU A 158 -9.80 -9.31 -15.87
N CYS A 159 -8.55 -9.69 -16.14
CA CYS A 159 -8.21 -10.82 -17.00
C CYS A 159 -8.06 -12.12 -16.16
N PRO A 160 -8.84 -13.18 -16.44
CA PRO A 160 -8.76 -14.43 -15.67
C PRO A 160 -7.37 -15.06 -15.61
N SER A 161 -6.61 -15.03 -16.71
CA SER A 161 -5.25 -15.58 -16.74
C SER A 161 -4.27 -14.79 -15.86
N VAL A 162 -4.44 -13.48 -15.77
CA VAL A 162 -3.65 -12.63 -14.87
C VAL A 162 -4.01 -12.91 -13.41
N ARG A 163 -5.30 -13.03 -13.10
CA ARG A 163 -5.77 -13.37 -11.73
C ARG A 163 -5.19 -14.70 -11.27
N ARG A 164 -5.27 -15.74 -12.11
CA ARG A 164 -4.67 -17.06 -11.82
C ARG A 164 -3.17 -16.96 -11.57
N ARG A 165 -2.45 -16.18 -12.36
CA ARG A 165 -1.01 -15.95 -12.17
C ARG A 165 -0.72 -15.24 -10.86
N ILE A 166 -1.52 -14.24 -10.48
CA ILE A 166 -1.40 -13.54 -9.20
C ILE A 166 -1.65 -14.50 -8.04
N ALA A 167 -2.73 -15.27 -8.09
CA ALA A 167 -3.06 -16.27 -7.07
C ALA A 167 -1.95 -17.31 -6.92
N GLY A 168 -1.38 -17.78 -8.04
CA GLY A 168 -0.25 -18.72 -8.04
C GLY A 168 1.01 -18.11 -7.39
N ALA A 169 1.36 -16.89 -7.75
CA ALA A 169 2.52 -16.19 -7.17
C ALA A 169 2.34 -15.86 -5.68
N ALA A 170 1.11 -15.54 -5.28
CA ALA A 170 0.77 -15.20 -3.90
C ALA A 170 1.01 -16.35 -2.92
N ARG A 171 0.75 -17.59 -3.34
CA ARG A 171 0.98 -18.79 -2.51
C ARG A 171 2.46 -19.00 -2.16
N ALA A 172 3.37 -18.46 -2.96
CA ALA A 172 4.80 -18.53 -2.67
C ALA A 172 5.26 -17.47 -1.65
N VAL A 173 4.41 -16.47 -1.33
CA VAL A 173 4.76 -15.42 -0.38
C VAL A 173 4.31 -15.84 1.02
N PRO A 174 5.26 -16.06 1.96
CA PRO A 174 4.89 -16.43 3.32
C PRO A 174 3.98 -15.37 3.97
N ARG A 175 2.91 -15.83 4.65
CA ARG A 175 1.98 -14.97 5.41
C ARG A 175 1.32 -13.85 4.58
N LEU A 176 1.27 -13.97 3.24
CA LEU A 176 0.45 -13.13 2.38
C LEU A 176 -0.97 -13.71 2.35
N ARG A 177 -1.94 -12.96 2.84
CA ARG A 177 -3.32 -13.40 3.01
C ARG A 177 -4.31 -12.39 2.47
N ILE A 178 -5.55 -12.83 2.31
CA ILE A 178 -6.69 -12.00 1.96
C ILE A 178 -7.72 -12.09 3.08
N HIS A 179 -8.19 -10.95 3.53
CA HIS A 179 -9.40 -10.85 4.33
C HIS A 179 -10.51 -10.26 3.49
N ALA A 180 -11.71 -10.84 3.50
CA ALA A 180 -12.79 -10.41 2.63
C ALA A 180 -14.14 -10.38 3.34
N CYS A 181 -15.02 -9.48 2.88
CA CYS A 181 -16.44 -9.47 3.21
C CYS A 181 -17.22 -10.04 2.05
N PHE A 182 -18.05 -11.03 2.34
CA PHE A 182 -18.89 -11.74 1.38
C PHE A 182 -20.35 -11.32 1.51
N HIS A 183 -21.01 -11.14 0.39
CA HIS A 183 -22.47 -11.07 0.25
C HIS A 183 -22.91 -12.30 -0.55
N GLY A 184 -23.38 -13.33 0.13
CA GLY A 184 -23.58 -14.63 -0.46
C GLY A 184 -22.24 -15.22 -0.97
N LYS A 185 -22.15 -15.46 -2.27
CA LYS A 185 -20.93 -15.97 -2.92
C LYS A 185 -19.99 -14.88 -3.47
N GLU A 186 -20.44 -13.63 -3.47
CA GLU A 186 -19.69 -12.50 -4.06
C GLU A 186 -18.85 -11.78 -3.00
N ILE A 187 -17.67 -11.34 -3.38
CA ILE A 187 -16.84 -10.48 -2.53
C ILE A 187 -17.28 -9.03 -2.69
N ALA A 188 -17.81 -8.46 -1.61
CA ALA A 188 -18.19 -7.06 -1.53
C ALA A 188 -17.03 -6.12 -1.21
N ALA A 189 -16.07 -6.58 -0.43
CA ALA A 189 -14.82 -5.87 -0.16
C ALA A 189 -13.74 -6.87 0.24
N TYR A 190 -12.46 -6.56 -0.08
CA TYR A 190 -11.34 -7.36 0.37
C TYR A 190 -10.10 -6.51 0.63
N LEU A 191 -9.19 -7.06 1.43
CA LEU A 191 -7.90 -6.49 1.76
C LEU A 191 -6.83 -7.57 1.65
N ILE A 192 -5.80 -7.31 0.84
CA ILE A 192 -4.59 -8.14 0.78
C ILE A 192 -3.60 -7.57 1.79
N HIS A 193 -3.05 -8.42 2.62
CA HIS A 193 -2.09 -8.05 3.64
C HIS A 193 -0.97 -9.08 3.75
N VAL A 194 0.16 -8.66 4.29
CA VAL A 194 1.32 -9.51 4.50
C VAL A 194 1.90 -9.27 5.89
N ALA A 195 2.33 -10.33 6.55
CA ALA A 195 3.01 -10.22 7.82
C ALA A 195 4.51 -10.50 7.69
N PHE A 196 5.33 -9.60 8.22
CA PHE A 196 6.78 -9.75 8.35
C PHE A 196 7.19 -9.52 9.79
N GLY A 197 7.79 -10.56 10.41
CA GLY A 197 8.05 -10.55 11.84
C GLY A 197 6.76 -10.25 12.61
N GLU A 198 6.81 -9.28 13.50
CA GLU A 198 5.71 -8.87 14.37
C GLU A 198 4.75 -7.83 13.73
N MET A 199 5.01 -7.41 12.50
CA MET A 199 4.22 -6.38 11.80
C MET A 199 3.41 -6.99 10.67
N CYS A 200 2.11 -6.68 10.61
CA CYS A 200 1.25 -6.94 9.47
C CYS A 200 1.00 -5.64 8.70
N GLU A 201 1.19 -5.66 7.39
CA GLU A 201 0.95 -4.50 6.51
C GLU A 201 -0.14 -4.78 5.48
N GLY A 202 -1.17 -3.92 5.44
CA GLY A 202 -2.17 -3.91 4.40
C GLY A 202 -1.61 -3.34 3.10
N LEU A 203 -1.63 -4.14 2.04
CA LEU A 203 -1.04 -3.79 0.74
C LEU A 203 -2.06 -3.17 -0.22
N LEU A 204 -3.27 -3.70 -0.23
CA LEU A 204 -4.33 -3.31 -1.16
C LEU A 204 -5.70 -3.55 -0.53
N ALA A 205 -6.61 -2.61 -0.74
CA ALA A 205 -8.02 -2.80 -0.40
C ALA A 205 -8.92 -2.38 -1.56
N HIS A 206 -9.84 -3.26 -1.94
CA HIS A 206 -10.87 -3.03 -2.94
C HIS A 206 -12.26 -3.21 -2.35
N ARG A 207 -13.26 -2.54 -2.94
CA ARG A 207 -14.66 -2.66 -2.54
C ARG A 207 -15.58 -2.43 -3.73
N VAL A 208 -16.78 -2.99 -3.67
CA VAL A 208 -17.87 -2.61 -4.56
C VAL A 208 -18.38 -1.20 -4.23
N ASP A 209 -18.93 -0.52 -5.22
CA ASP A 209 -19.76 0.66 -4.96
C ASP A 209 -21.10 0.19 -4.42
N SER A 210 -21.62 0.95 -3.48
CA SER A 210 -22.91 0.62 -2.89
C SER A 210 -23.76 1.87 -2.80
N GLU A 211 -24.99 1.77 -3.33
CA GLU A 211 -26.03 2.73 -3.13
C GLU A 211 -26.42 2.84 -1.65
N ILE A 212 -27.20 3.88 -1.32
CA ILE A 212 -27.54 4.21 0.07
C ILE A 212 -28.19 3.03 0.80
N ASP A 213 -29.03 2.26 0.12
CA ASP A 213 -29.79 1.13 0.69
C ASP A 213 -29.17 -0.25 0.40
N SER A 214 -28.02 -0.28 -0.23
CA SER A 214 -27.34 -1.54 -0.55
C SER A 214 -26.87 -2.27 0.71
N PRO A 215 -27.06 -3.60 0.81
CA PRO A 215 -26.51 -4.42 1.90
C PRO A 215 -24.98 -4.34 1.97
N THR A 216 -24.31 -4.01 0.86
CA THR A 216 -22.84 -3.90 0.79
C THR A 216 -22.30 -2.53 1.19
N ARG A 217 -23.15 -1.55 1.52
CA ARG A 217 -22.78 -0.15 1.77
C ARG A 217 -21.64 0.02 2.79
N HIS A 218 -21.60 -0.80 3.80
CA HIS A 218 -20.63 -0.71 4.88
C HIS A 218 -19.59 -1.85 4.88
N ALA A 219 -19.43 -2.54 3.74
CA ALA A 219 -18.49 -3.66 3.62
C ALA A 219 -17.06 -3.31 4.05
N SER A 220 -16.57 -2.10 3.73
CA SER A 220 -15.23 -1.67 4.16
C SER A 220 -15.12 -1.50 5.68
N HIS A 221 -16.19 -1.09 6.38
CA HIS A 221 -16.17 -0.94 7.82
C HIS A 221 -16.05 -2.32 8.50
N LEU A 222 -16.86 -3.27 8.08
CA LEU A 222 -16.80 -4.65 8.57
C LEU A 222 -15.47 -5.31 8.22
N LEU A 223 -14.98 -5.13 6.98
CA LEU A 223 -13.71 -5.66 6.52
C LEU A 223 -12.55 -5.21 7.43
N TYR A 224 -12.39 -3.91 7.64
CA TYR A 224 -11.28 -3.38 8.43
C TYR A 224 -11.36 -3.80 9.89
N PHE A 225 -12.57 -3.81 10.47
CA PHE A 225 -12.77 -4.28 11.84
C PHE A 225 -12.44 -5.77 11.98
N SER A 226 -13.01 -6.62 11.13
CA SER A 226 -12.81 -8.07 11.20
C SER A 226 -11.35 -8.46 10.91
N PHE A 227 -10.73 -7.85 9.90
CA PHE A 227 -9.31 -8.00 9.58
C PHE A 227 -8.44 -7.63 10.78
N ALA A 228 -8.65 -6.43 11.35
CA ALA A 228 -7.84 -5.95 12.45
C ALA A 228 -7.97 -6.87 13.68
N ARG A 229 -9.20 -7.26 14.03
CA ARG A 229 -9.47 -8.15 15.15
C ARG A 229 -8.83 -9.53 14.97
N ALA A 230 -9.02 -10.15 13.81
CA ALA A 230 -8.47 -11.47 13.51
C ALA A 230 -6.94 -11.46 13.49
N THR A 231 -6.35 -10.42 12.89
CA THR A 231 -4.89 -10.34 12.73
C THR A 231 -4.18 -9.99 14.03
N ILE A 232 -4.71 -9.04 14.84
CA ILE A 232 -4.04 -8.64 16.08
C ILE A 232 -4.14 -9.73 17.17
N SER A 233 -5.10 -10.63 17.07
CA SER A 233 -5.24 -11.79 17.95
C SER A 233 -4.17 -12.86 17.69
N ASP A 234 -3.47 -12.81 16.56
CA ASP A 234 -2.30 -13.67 16.31
C ASP A 234 -1.18 -13.27 17.30
N PRO A 235 -0.66 -14.21 18.13
CA PRO A 235 0.36 -13.90 19.13
C PRO A 235 1.65 -13.34 18.52
N ASP A 236 1.97 -13.75 17.30
CA ASP A 236 3.16 -13.30 16.58
C ASP A 236 3.05 -11.87 16.05
N ILE A 237 1.84 -11.30 15.94
CA ILE A 237 1.63 -9.97 15.39
C ILE A 237 1.49 -8.95 16.53
N GLN A 238 2.41 -8.01 16.64
CA GLN A 238 2.39 -6.94 17.63
C GLN A 238 1.76 -5.65 17.08
N ALA A 239 1.70 -5.49 15.76
CA ALA A 239 1.12 -4.32 15.16
C ALA A 239 0.57 -4.58 13.75
N ILE A 240 -0.47 -3.82 13.39
CA ILE A 240 -1.07 -3.81 12.07
C ILE A 240 -0.95 -2.41 11.48
N CYS A 241 -0.38 -2.29 10.28
CA CYS A 241 -0.31 -1.04 9.53
C CYS A 241 -1.27 -1.08 8.33
N VAL A 242 -2.13 -0.09 8.22
CA VAL A 242 -3.02 0.08 7.06
C VAL A 242 -2.55 1.22 6.15
N GLY A 243 -1.25 1.38 6.10
CA GLY A 243 -0.54 2.30 5.24
C GLY A 243 -0.49 3.74 5.78
N ARG A 244 0.35 4.53 5.15
CA ARG A 244 0.57 5.95 5.47
C ARG A 244 -0.57 6.85 4.99
N GLN A 245 -0.57 8.08 5.44
CA GLN A 245 -1.41 9.14 4.88
C GLN A 245 -1.03 9.36 3.41
N SER A 246 -2.04 9.56 2.56
CA SER A 246 -1.81 9.97 1.17
C SER A 246 -1.22 11.38 1.10
N ILE A 247 -0.45 11.63 0.06
CA ILE A 247 0.09 12.95 -0.26
C ILE A 247 -0.50 13.36 -1.62
N PRO A 248 -1.35 14.39 -1.69
CA PRO A 248 -1.94 15.18 -0.61
C PRO A 248 -2.85 14.36 0.31
N ALA A 249 -3.03 14.85 1.52
CA ALA A 249 -3.87 14.21 2.52
C ALA A 249 -5.32 14.08 2.03
N LYS A 250 -5.88 12.86 2.10
CA LYS A 250 -7.31 12.61 1.88
C LYS A 250 -8.00 12.50 3.23
N GLU A 251 -8.62 13.59 3.67
CA GLU A 251 -9.24 13.69 4.99
C GLU A 251 -10.27 12.58 5.27
N SER A 252 -11.07 12.20 4.27
CA SER A 252 -12.05 11.12 4.41
C SER A 252 -11.40 9.77 4.72
N LEU A 253 -10.26 9.46 4.08
CA LEU A 253 -9.51 8.23 4.33
C LEU A 253 -8.80 8.26 5.68
N THR A 254 -8.22 9.39 6.05
CA THR A 254 -7.60 9.62 7.35
C THR A 254 -8.60 9.42 8.48
N ARG A 255 -9.78 10.05 8.35
CA ARG A 255 -10.89 9.91 9.29
C ARG A 255 -11.37 8.47 9.39
N PHE A 256 -11.55 7.80 8.26
CA PHE A 256 -11.95 6.39 8.23
C PHE A 256 -11.01 5.50 9.03
N LYS A 257 -9.69 5.63 8.84
CA LYS A 257 -8.69 4.84 9.56
C LYS A 257 -8.72 5.12 11.08
N ARG A 258 -8.82 6.39 11.47
CA ARG A 258 -8.95 6.77 12.89
C ARG A 258 -10.21 6.22 13.54
N HIS A 259 -11.35 6.29 12.83
CA HIS A 259 -12.62 5.76 13.33
C HIS A 259 -12.62 4.24 13.46
N ALA A 260 -11.78 3.56 12.68
CA ALA A 260 -11.53 2.13 12.78
C ALA A 260 -10.53 1.76 13.90
N GLY A 261 -10.06 2.72 14.71
CA GLY A 261 -9.15 2.48 15.83
C GLY A 261 -7.66 2.51 15.48
N PHE A 262 -7.28 2.81 14.24
CA PHE A 262 -5.86 2.93 13.87
C PHE A 262 -5.34 4.32 14.26
N LEU A 263 -4.26 4.35 15.05
CA LEU A 263 -3.65 5.58 15.51
C LEU A 263 -2.52 6.04 14.57
N PRO A 264 -2.33 7.36 14.41
CA PRO A 264 -1.23 7.88 13.62
C PRO A 264 0.10 7.71 14.36
N GLU A 265 1.07 7.07 13.73
CA GLU A 265 2.46 7.02 14.17
C GLU A 265 3.35 7.74 13.15
N PRO A 266 4.46 8.38 13.57
CA PRO A 266 5.35 9.06 12.65
C PRO A 266 6.04 8.08 11.71
N CYS A 267 6.01 8.37 10.41
CA CYS A 267 6.73 7.66 9.37
C CYS A 267 7.56 8.67 8.59
N HIS A 268 8.86 8.45 8.48
CA HIS A 268 9.76 9.36 7.77
C HIS A 268 10.00 8.85 6.36
N LEU A 269 9.66 9.67 5.37
CA LEU A 269 9.82 9.37 3.95
C LEU A 269 10.92 10.24 3.35
N ARG A 270 11.78 9.63 2.59
CA ARG A 270 12.73 10.34 1.76
C ARG A 270 12.30 10.28 0.31
N PHE A 271 12.37 11.43 -0.33
CA PHE A 271 12.12 11.59 -1.75
C PHE A 271 13.46 11.87 -2.43
N ARG A 272 13.73 11.21 -3.55
CA ARG A 272 14.93 11.45 -4.36
C ARG A 272 14.54 11.63 -5.82
N LEU A 273 15.07 12.69 -6.41
CA LEU A 273 14.95 12.95 -7.84
C LEU A 273 16.08 12.32 -8.61
N HIS A 274 15.82 12.01 -9.88
CA HIS A 274 16.87 11.61 -10.80
C HIS A 274 17.91 12.75 -10.91
N PRO A 275 19.23 12.46 -10.89
CA PRO A 275 20.27 13.48 -10.87
C PRO A 275 20.16 14.53 -11.98
N LEU A 276 19.68 14.15 -13.14
CA LEU A 276 19.47 15.08 -14.27
C LEU A 276 18.31 16.08 -14.03
N LEU A 277 17.37 15.77 -13.15
CA LEU A 277 16.20 16.63 -12.88
C LEU A 277 16.34 17.43 -11.60
N ALA A 278 17.15 16.97 -10.66
CA ALA A 278 17.32 17.64 -9.37
C ALA A 278 17.64 19.14 -9.53
N PRO A 279 18.61 19.57 -10.36
CA PRO A 279 18.93 21.00 -10.52
C PRO A 279 17.76 21.83 -11.06
N PHE A 280 16.91 21.23 -11.91
CA PHE A 280 15.75 21.96 -12.48
C PHE A 280 14.61 22.10 -11.48
N LEU A 281 14.34 21.09 -10.66
CA LEU A 281 13.22 21.09 -9.72
C LEU A 281 13.56 21.72 -8.37
N GLU A 282 14.82 21.83 -8.05
CA GLU A 282 15.34 22.59 -6.91
C GLU A 282 15.20 24.11 -7.14
N ASN A 283 14.98 24.53 -8.38
CA ASN A 283 14.73 25.92 -8.71
C ASN A 283 13.25 26.27 -8.48
N GLY A 284 12.96 27.31 -7.67
CA GLY A 284 11.60 27.70 -7.26
C GLY A 284 10.62 27.94 -8.40
N PHE A 285 11.12 28.43 -9.53
CA PHE A 285 10.33 28.68 -10.72
C PHE A 285 9.84 27.39 -11.37
N SER A 286 10.69 26.40 -11.47
CA SER A 286 10.35 25.10 -12.07
C SER A 286 9.36 24.30 -11.22
N ALA A 287 9.45 24.38 -9.89
CA ALA A 287 8.49 23.78 -8.98
C ALA A 287 7.09 24.42 -9.10
N ALA A 288 7.03 25.75 -9.24
CA ALA A 288 5.77 26.45 -9.46
C ALA A 288 5.15 26.11 -10.83
N LEU A 289 5.97 25.98 -11.89
CA LEU A 289 5.53 25.54 -13.20
C LEU A 289 4.98 24.10 -13.16
N LEU A 290 5.66 23.19 -12.48
CA LEU A 290 5.23 21.80 -12.30
C LEU A 290 3.87 21.71 -11.60
N LYS A 291 3.67 22.53 -10.57
CA LYS A 291 2.40 22.67 -9.86
C LYS A 291 1.28 23.17 -10.77
N ARG A 292 1.54 24.19 -11.62
CA ARG A 292 0.57 24.71 -12.60
C ARG A 292 0.22 23.66 -13.65
N VAL A 293 1.21 22.96 -14.20
CA VAL A 293 1.03 21.88 -15.18
C VAL A 293 0.21 20.74 -14.56
N ARG A 294 0.49 20.36 -13.33
CA ARG A 294 -0.30 19.35 -12.62
C ARG A 294 -1.76 19.76 -12.46
N VAL A 295 -2.00 20.97 -11.95
CA VAL A 295 -3.36 21.47 -11.71
C VAL A 295 -4.14 21.64 -13.02
N GLY A 296 -3.49 22.13 -14.08
CA GLY A 296 -4.14 22.35 -15.37
C GLY A 296 -4.40 21.08 -16.20
N LEU A 297 -3.61 20.02 -16.00
CA LEU A 297 -3.65 18.82 -16.83
C LEU A 297 -4.03 17.54 -16.08
N SER A 298 -4.12 17.55 -14.75
CA SER A 298 -4.41 16.35 -13.94
C SER A 298 -5.76 15.71 -14.27
N GLY A 299 -6.75 16.49 -14.68
CA GLY A 299 -8.04 15.99 -15.17
C GLY A 299 -7.98 15.35 -16.56
N LYS A 300 -6.94 15.63 -17.35
CA LYS A 300 -6.79 15.15 -18.73
C LYS A 300 -5.74 14.04 -18.88
N ILE A 301 -4.76 14.00 -18.00
CA ILE A 301 -3.64 13.03 -18.06
C ILE A 301 -3.36 12.47 -16.65
N PRO A 302 -3.97 11.34 -16.28
CA PRO A 302 -3.80 10.71 -14.96
C PRO A 302 -2.34 10.35 -14.60
N ALA A 303 -1.48 10.13 -15.59
CA ALA A 303 -0.04 9.93 -15.37
C ALA A 303 0.62 11.14 -14.66
N LEU A 304 0.03 12.33 -14.78
CA LEU A 304 0.51 13.54 -14.10
C LEU A 304 0.20 13.58 -12.60
N ALA A 305 -0.70 12.74 -12.11
CA ALA A 305 -0.91 12.59 -10.66
C ALA A 305 0.39 12.16 -9.95
N ASN A 306 1.29 11.45 -10.66
CA ASN A 306 2.61 11.05 -10.14
C ASN A 306 3.63 12.21 -10.09
N LEU A 307 3.34 13.36 -10.71
CA LEU A 307 4.17 14.56 -10.56
C LEU A 307 4.15 15.10 -9.11
N GLU A 308 3.15 14.70 -8.33
CA GLU A 308 3.08 15.03 -6.92
C GLU A 308 4.27 14.46 -6.12
N VAL A 309 4.68 13.23 -6.43
CA VAL A 309 5.89 12.65 -5.84
C VAL A 309 7.12 13.47 -6.23
N MET A 310 7.17 13.99 -7.44
CA MET A 310 8.28 14.82 -7.92
C MET A 310 8.26 16.22 -7.28
N GLU A 311 7.10 16.82 -7.10
CA GLU A 311 6.94 18.09 -6.39
C GLU A 311 7.41 17.98 -4.93
N GLN A 312 6.98 16.91 -4.25
CA GLN A 312 7.41 16.63 -2.87
C GLN A 312 8.91 16.33 -2.79
N ALA A 313 9.46 15.61 -3.78
CA ALA A 313 10.90 15.37 -3.88
C ALA A 313 11.69 16.69 -4.02
N GLY A 314 11.22 17.61 -4.86
CA GLY A 314 11.83 18.92 -5.02
C GLY A 314 11.75 19.79 -3.76
N LEU A 315 10.67 19.69 -3.00
CA LEU A 315 10.51 20.42 -1.72
C LEU A 315 11.40 19.84 -0.61
N CYS A 316 11.58 18.52 -0.57
CA CYS A 316 12.40 17.84 0.44
C CYS A 316 13.92 17.98 0.19
N SER A 317 14.35 18.17 -1.07
CA SER A 317 15.76 18.40 -1.38
C SER A 317 16.26 19.78 -0.99
N ARG A 318 15.34 20.72 -0.65
CA ARG A 318 15.68 22.08 -0.18
C ARG A 318 15.84 22.20 1.33
N ARG A 319 15.53 21.16 2.09
CA ARG A 319 15.71 21.06 3.54
C ARG A 319 16.87 20.12 3.86
#